data_95eeca9dc75d63479690b0c3be958fa6
#
_entry.id   95eeca9dc75d63479690b0c3be958fa6
#
_cell.length_a   1.000
_cell.length_b   1.000
_cell.length_c   1.000
_cell.angle_alpha   90.00
_cell.angle_beta   90.00
_cell.angle_gamma   90.00
#
_symmetry.space_group_name_H-M   'P 1'
#
loop_
_entity.id
_entity.type
_entity.pdbx_description
1 polymer ?
#
loop_
_entity_poly.entity_id
_entity_poly.type
_entity_poly.pdbx_seq_one_letter_code
_entity_poly.pdbx_strand_id
1 'polypeptide(L)'
;MSTHELRVNDVVFHMSVSSELYTQSSQGNSFVLGKSQEMVDFLRKRLEGCEVRNIVDLGIYTGGSCVLYNELFKPAKIVALDLQKDEIAPLSQYIRDRGLETRVRPYYRTDQSDRSALRKIYEAEFGAEPLDLVVDDASHLYEPTRASFNFLFPKVRPGGLYVIEDWAWSHWPGDEWQKPVGFFAGRKPLSVLVFEVVMTCASTLEGAVKSVVLTGNSVYVERGHNPLGDDFDVGHAYLSQGLPWGPERVA
;
A
#
# COMPACT_ATOMS: atom_id res chain seq x y z
N MET A 1 -16.30 18.86 -4.42
CA MET A 1 -16.40 17.71 -5.35
C MET A 1 -17.39 16.74 -4.75
N SER A 2 -18.29 16.15 -5.54
CA SER A 2 -19.30 15.23 -5.00
C SER A 2 -18.63 13.98 -4.46
N THR A 3 -18.99 13.56 -3.25
CA THR A 3 -18.71 12.21 -2.75
C THR A 3 -19.31 11.20 -3.72
N HIS A 4 -18.48 10.33 -4.26
CA HIS A 4 -18.96 9.25 -5.13
C HIS A 4 -19.23 8.02 -4.26
N GLU A 5 -20.35 7.36 -4.51
CA GLU A 5 -20.68 6.09 -3.87
C GLU A 5 -20.32 4.93 -4.81
N LEU A 6 -19.55 3.99 -4.29
CA LEU A 6 -19.32 2.69 -4.89
C LEU A 6 -20.06 1.63 -4.08
N ARG A 7 -20.85 0.80 -4.75
CA ARG A 7 -21.50 -0.36 -4.12
C ARG A 7 -20.84 -1.64 -4.59
N VAL A 8 -20.37 -2.43 -3.64
CA VAL A 8 -19.85 -3.78 -3.89
C VAL A 8 -20.62 -4.74 -3.00
N ASN A 9 -21.37 -5.64 -3.61
CA ASN A 9 -22.33 -6.52 -2.93
C ASN A 9 -23.34 -5.69 -2.09
N ASP A 10 -23.41 -5.94 -0.77
CA ASP A 10 -24.29 -5.21 0.18
C ASP A 10 -23.56 -4.07 0.92
N VAL A 11 -22.29 -3.81 0.57
CA VAL A 11 -21.47 -2.75 1.19
C VAL A 11 -21.47 -1.49 0.32
N VAL A 12 -21.61 -0.34 0.97
CA VAL A 12 -21.51 1.00 0.35
C VAL A 12 -20.20 1.66 0.76
N PHE A 13 -19.46 2.17 -0.22
CA PHE A 13 -18.24 2.92 0.01
C PHE A 13 -18.45 4.39 -0.39
N HIS A 14 -18.25 5.30 0.57
CA HIS A 14 -18.22 6.73 0.33
C HIS A 14 -16.79 7.13 -0.02
N MET A 15 -16.55 7.35 -1.30
CA MET A 15 -15.21 7.61 -1.82
C MET A 15 -14.92 9.10 -1.85
N SER A 16 -13.75 9.48 -1.35
CA SER A 16 -13.22 10.83 -1.45
C SER A 16 -11.69 10.79 -1.41
N VAL A 17 -11.06 11.70 -2.13
CA VAL A 17 -9.61 12.00 -2.05
C VAL A 17 -9.36 13.44 -1.60
N SER A 18 -10.36 14.08 -1.00
CA SER A 18 -10.29 15.44 -0.48
C SER A 18 -10.26 15.45 1.05
N SER A 19 -9.94 16.61 1.63
CA SER A 19 -9.96 16.81 3.09
C SER A 19 -11.33 16.56 3.75
N GLU A 20 -12.41 16.52 2.99
CA GLU A 20 -13.75 16.14 3.47
C GLU A 20 -13.79 14.70 4.02
N LEU A 21 -12.88 13.83 3.55
CA LEU A 21 -12.69 12.47 4.05
C LEU A 21 -12.55 12.43 5.57
N TYR A 22 -11.78 13.36 6.15
CA TYR A 22 -11.50 13.41 7.58
C TYR A 22 -12.70 13.78 8.46
N THR A 23 -13.80 14.24 7.86
CA THR A 23 -15.04 14.57 8.56
C THR A 23 -16.08 13.44 8.52
N GLN A 24 -15.80 12.38 7.78
CA GLN A 24 -16.69 11.25 7.60
C GLN A 24 -16.27 10.07 8.47
N SER A 25 -17.22 9.22 8.80
CA SER A 25 -16.99 8.01 9.60
C SER A 25 -17.68 6.80 8.98
N SER A 26 -17.02 5.64 9.03
CA SER A 26 -17.63 4.37 8.66
C SER A 26 -18.69 3.95 9.69
N GLN A 27 -19.78 3.34 9.25
CA GLN A 27 -20.87 2.88 10.11
C GLN A 27 -21.67 1.74 9.46
N GLY A 28 -21.93 0.66 10.19
CA GLY A 28 -22.66 -0.50 9.66
C GLY A 28 -21.99 -1.09 8.41
N ASN A 29 -22.75 -1.20 7.31
CA ASN A 29 -22.25 -1.65 6.01
C ASN A 29 -21.81 -0.47 5.11
N SER A 30 -21.59 0.71 5.68
CA SER A 30 -21.17 1.91 4.96
C SER A 30 -19.78 2.32 5.42
N PHE A 31 -18.83 2.36 4.50
CA PHE A 31 -17.42 2.64 4.79
C PHE A 31 -16.91 3.86 4.04
N VAL A 32 -16.11 4.65 4.73
CA VAL A 32 -15.34 5.74 4.11
C VAL A 32 -14.11 5.14 3.44
N LEU A 33 -13.86 5.57 2.20
CA LEU A 33 -12.74 5.07 1.40
C LEU A 33 -11.94 6.23 0.80
N GLY A 34 -10.68 6.35 1.19
CA GLY A 34 -9.74 7.36 0.72
C GLY A 34 -9.21 7.07 -0.70
N LYS A 35 -10.07 6.62 -1.61
CA LYS A 35 -9.68 6.26 -2.97
C LYS A 35 -10.67 6.82 -4.00
N SER A 36 -10.16 7.13 -5.19
CA SER A 36 -11.03 7.48 -6.32
C SER A 36 -11.57 6.23 -7.01
N GLN A 37 -12.66 6.38 -7.78
CA GLN A 37 -13.19 5.31 -8.62
C GLN A 37 -12.12 4.79 -9.59
N GLU A 38 -11.30 5.68 -10.16
CA GLU A 38 -10.23 5.31 -11.09
C GLU A 38 -9.17 4.41 -10.43
N MET A 39 -8.80 4.69 -9.17
CA MET A 39 -7.86 3.84 -8.43
C MET A 39 -8.42 2.43 -8.23
N VAL A 40 -9.70 2.33 -7.82
CA VAL A 40 -10.37 1.04 -7.61
C VAL A 40 -10.49 0.27 -8.93
N ASP A 41 -10.94 0.91 -10.00
CA ASP A 41 -11.13 0.27 -11.29
C ASP A 41 -9.80 -0.16 -11.92
N PHE A 42 -8.75 0.64 -11.73
CA PHE A 42 -7.41 0.31 -12.19
C PHE A 42 -6.86 -0.94 -11.47
N LEU A 43 -6.98 -0.99 -10.15
CA LEU A 43 -6.56 -2.15 -9.37
C LEU A 43 -7.34 -3.42 -9.78
N ARG A 44 -8.66 -3.31 -9.91
CA ARG A 44 -9.51 -4.42 -10.37
C ARG A 44 -9.07 -4.94 -11.72
N LYS A 45 -8.84 -4.04 -12.68
CA LYS A 45 -8.39 -4.40 -14.03
C LYS A 45 -7.01 -5.06 -14.03
N ARG A 46 -6.09 -4.60 -13.17
CA ARG A 46 -4.74 -5.20 -13.05
C ARG A 46 -4.76 -6.62 -12.48
N LEU A 47 -5.74 -6.93 -11.65
CA LEU A 47 -5.91 -8.23 -11.00
C LEU A 47 -7.02 -9.08 -11.64
N GLU A 48 -7.59 -8.63 -12.75
CA GLU A 48 -8.63 -9.38 -13.47
C GLU A 48 -8.11 -10.73 -13.93
N GLY A 49 -8.86 -11.80 -13.62
CA GLY A 49 -8.45 -13.17 -13.92
C GLY A 49 -7.35 -13.74 -13.03
N CYS A 50 -6.82 -12.96 -12.08
CA CYS A 50 -5.87 -13.46 -11.09
C CYS A 50 -6.60 -13.94 -9.83
N GLU A 51 -6.16 -15.06 -9.26
CA GLU A 51 -6.56 -15.44 -7.91
C GLU A 51 -5.74 -14.61 -6.91
N VAL A 52 -6.43 -13.81 -6.08
CA VAL A 52 -5.82 -12.99 -5.03
C VAL A 52 -6.15 -13.63 -3.68
N ARG A 53 -5.22 -14.40 -3.13
CA ARG A 53 -5.41 -15.16 -1.90
C ARG A 53 -4.91 -14.44 -0.66
N ASN A 54 -3.72 -13.85 -0.73
CA ASN A 54 -3.01 -13.29 0.41
C ASN A 54 -2.74 -11.80 0.19
N ILE A 55 -3.31 -10.97 1.05
CA ILE A 55 -3.23 -9.51 0.95
C ILE A 55 -2.59 -8.94 2.23
N VAL A 56 -1.69 -7.99 2.08
CA VAL A 56 -1.25 -7.08 3.14
C VAL A 56 -1.71 -5.67 2.81
N ASP A 57 -2.40 -5.03 3.76
CA ASP A 57 -2.92 -3.66 3.67
C ASP A 57 -2.25 -2.82 4.76
N LEU A 58 -1.36 -1.91 4.36
CA LEU A 58 -0.66 -0.99 5.25
C LEU A 58 -1.41 0.34 5.27
N GLY A 59 -1.95 0.71 6.43
CA GLY A 59 -2.84 1.85 6.62
C GLY A 59 -4.31 1.42 6.64
N ILE A 60 -4.88 1.24 7.86
CA ILE A 60 -6.29 0.84 8.03
C ILE A 60 -7.22 2.04 7.97
N TYR A 61 -6.80 3.18 8.51
CA TYR A 61 -7.59 4.40 8.66
C TYR A 61 -8.98 4.11 9.26
N THR A 62 -10.06 4.13 8.47
CA THR A 62 -11.43 3.83 8.90
C THR A 62 -11.91 2.42 8.53
N GLY A 63 -11.03 1.58 8.00
CA GLY A 63 -11.30 0.18 7.62
C GLY A 63 -11.81 -0.03 6.21
N GLY A 64 -12.02 1.04 5.43
CA GLY A 64 -12.64 0.96 4.11
C GLY A 64 -11.86 0.12 3.11
N SER A 65 -10.53 0.24 3.05
CA SER A 65 -9.65 -0.54 2.16
C SER A 65 -9.73 -2.04 2.44
N CYS A 66 -9.60 -2.43 3.71
CA CYS A 66 -9.74 -3.83 4.13
C CYS A 66 -11.06 -4.46 3.68
N VAL A 67 -12.16 -3.75 3.90
CA VAL A 67 -13.50 -4.21 3.52
C VAL A 67 -13.63 -4.28 2.00
N LEU A 68 -13.13 -3.27 1.28
CA LEU A 68 -13.14 -3.24 -0.19
C LEU A 68 -12.42 -4.47 -0.77
N TYR A 69 -11.20 -4.76 -0.29
CA TYR A 69 -10.42 -5.88 -0.80
C TYR A 69 -11.08 -7.22 -0.47
N ASN A 70 -11.69 -7.35 0.73
CA ASN A 70 -12.46 -8.54 1.05
C ASN A 70 -13.66 -8.74 0.11
N GLU A 71 -14.40 -7.66 -0.19
CA GLU A 71 -15.57 -7.75 -1.06
C GLU A 71 -15.22 -7.96 -2.54
N LEU A 72 -14.13 -7.38 -3.01
CA LEU A 72 -13.70 -7.51 -4.40
C LEU A 72 -13.04 -8.86 -4.71
N PHE A 73 -12.15 -9.31 -3.85
CA PHE A 73 -11.26 -10.43 -4.17
C PHE A 73 -11.60 -11.71 -3.39
N LYS A 74 -12.32 -11.62 -2.29
CA LYS A 74 -12.67 -12.74 -1.39
C LYS A 74 -11.44 -13.59 -1.05
N PRO A 75 -10.36 -12.98 -0.57
CA PRO A 75 -9.09 -13.65 -0.36
C PRO A 75 -9.18 -14.71 0.75
N ALA A 76 -8.19 -15.57 0.80
CA ALA A 76 -8.02 -16.48 1.94
C ALA A 76 -7.63 -15.71 3.21
N LYS A 77 -6.78 -14.67 3.06
CA LYS A 77 -6.29 -13.87 4.17
C LYS A 77 -6.04 -12.40 3.76
N ILE A 78 -6.46 -11.48 4.63
CA ILE A 78 -6.04 -10.07 4.63
C ILE A 78 -5.40 -9.78 5.99
N VAL A 79 -4.17 -9.32 5.99
CA VAL A 79 -3.51 -8.75 7.15
C VAL A 79 -3.42 -7.24 6.96
N ALA A 80 -4.02 -6.48 7.87
CA ALA A 80 -4.02 -5.03 7.82
C ALA A 80 -3.25 -4.46 9.00
N LEU A 81 -2.40 -3.47 8.77
CA LEU A 81 -1.51 -2.90 9.78
C LEU A 81 -1.75 -1.39 9.91
N ASP A 82 -1.76 -0.89 11.15
CA ASP A 82 -1.86 0.54 11.40
C ASP A 82 -1.12 0.95 12.68
N LEU A 83 -0.55 2.14 12.66
CA LEU A 83 0.11 2.74 13.82
C LEU A 83 -0.90 3.23 14.88
N GLN A 84 -2.16 3.45 14.50
CA GLN A 84 -3.20 3.89 15.41
C GLN A 84 -3.39 2.91 16.58
N LYS A 85 -3.78 3.46 17.73
CA LYS A 85 -3.82 2.70 18.99
C LYS A 85 -5.11 1.91 19.18
N ASP A 86 -6.20 2.46 18.69
CA ASP A 86 -7.54 1.97 18.99
C ASP A 86 -8.09 1.17 17.79
N GLU A 87 -8.86 0.15 18.10
CA GLU A 87 -9.55 -0.63 17.09
C GLU A 87 -10.58 0.22 16.34
N ILE A 88 -10.72 -0.04 15.07
CA ILE A 88 -11.75 0.58 14.23
C ILE A 88 -13.06 -0.19 14.43
N ALA A 89 -13.94 0.37 15.27
CA ALA A 89 -15.19 -0.30 15.65
C ALA A 89 -16.05 -0.76 14.46
N PRO A 90 -16.24 0.02 13.37
CA PRO A 90 -16.97 -0.46 12.19
C PRO A 90 -16.31 -1.66 11.52
N LEU A 91 -14.96 -1.68 11.41
CA LEU A 91 -14.24 -2.82 10.84
C LEU A 91 -14.37 -4.06 11.73
N SER A 92 -14.19 -3.89 13.05
CA SER A 92 -14.35 -5.00 14.00
C SER A 92 -15.78 -5.56 13.99
N GLN A 93 -16.78 -4.71 13.83
CA GLN A 93 -18.17 -5.14 13.69
C GLN A 93 -18.40 -5.91 12.39
N TYR A 94 -17.94 -5.38 11.26
CA TYR A 94 -18.02 -6.04 9.95
C TYR A 94 -17.39 -7.45 9.97
N ILE A 95 -16.21 -7.58 10.60
CA ILE A 95 -15.51 -8.87 10.74
C ILE A 95 -16.36 -9.87 11.52
N ARG A 96 -16.90 -9.46 12.68
CA ARG A 96 -17.74 -10.33 13.54
C ARG A 96 -19.04 -10.74 12.85
N ASP A 97 -19.75 -9.78 12.28
CA ASP A 97 -21.07 -10.02 11.66
C ASP A 97 -21.01 -11.00 10.50
N ARG A 98 -19.84 -11.12 9.87
CA ARG A 98 -19.60 -12.00 8.72
C ARG A 98 -18.75 -13.23 9.03
N GLY A 99 -18.32 -13.43 10.27
CA GLY A 99 -17.49 -14.56 10.68
C GLY A 99 -16.13 -14.58 9.98
N LEU A 100 -15.48 -13.39 9.86
CA LEU A 100 -14.24 -13.21 9.10
C LEU A 100 -12.99 -13.14 9.98
N GLU A 101 -13.06 -13.48 11.27
CA GLU A 101 -11.98 -13.30 12.25
C GLU A 101 -10.69 -14.05 11.87
N THR A 102 -10.79 -15.13 11.12
CA THR A 102 -9.63 -15.88 10.64
C THR A 102 -9.10 -15.37 9.29
N ARG A 103 -9.93 -14.62 8.55
CA ARG A 103 -9.62 -14.10 7.22
C ARG A 103 -9.10 -12.67 7.24
N VAL A 104 -9.77 -11.76 7.96
CA VAL A 104 -9.42 -10.34 8.04
C VAL A 104 -8.80 -10.07 9.41
N ARG A 105 -7.51 -9.81 9.42
CA ARG A 105 -6.67 -9.72 10.61
C ARG A 105 -6.06 -8.31 10.76
N PRO A 106 -6.73 -7.37 11.44
CA PRO A 106 -6.17 -6.06 11.73
C PRO A 106 -5.17 -6.12 12.88
N TYR A 107 -4.03 -5.46 12.70
CA TYR A 107 -2.97 -5.26 13.69
C TYR A 107 -2.78 -3.77 13.92
N TYR A 108 -3.19 -3.31 15.08
CA TYR A 108 -3.02 -1.94 15.54
C TYR A 108 -1.69 -1.76 16.28
N ARG A 109 -1.26 -0.51 16.48
CA ARG A 109 0.01 -0.15 17.14
C ARG A 109 1.23 -0.79 16.45
N THR A 110 1.14 -0.96 15.16
CA THR A 110 2.19 -1.62 14.37
C THR A 110 2.78 -0.60 13.40
N ASP A 111 4.06 -0.30 13.60
CA ASP A 111 4.81 0.56 12.68
C ASP A 111 5.18 -0.23 11.42
N GLN A 112 4.84 0.29 10.24
CA GLN A 112 5.19 -0.32 8.95
C GLN A 112 6.72 -0.46 8.75
N SER A 113 7.52 0.34 9.45
CA SER A 113 8.99 0.27 9.39
C SER A 113 9.61 -0.74 10.35
N ASP A 114 8.84 -1.27 11.31
CA ASP A 114 9.34 -2.29 12.24
C ASP A 114 9.42 -3.66 11.57
N ARG A 115 10.59 -3.92 10.97
CA ARG A 115 10.86 -5.19 10.27
C ARG A 115 10.67 -6.42 11.18
N SER A 116 10.92 -6.30 12.48
CA SER A 116 10.75 -7.42 13.43
C SER A 116 9.27 -7.72 13.66
N ALA A 117 8.45 -6.68 13.83
CA ALA A 117 7.00 -6.83 13.94
C ALA A 117 6.39 -7.39 12.63
N LEU A 118 6.77 -6.84 11.48
CA LEU A 118 6.33 -7.32 10.18
C LEU A 118 6.68 -8.81 9.97
N ARG A 119 7.89 -9.23 10.33
CA ARG A 119 8.33 -10.63 10.26
C ARG A 119 7.44 -11.54 11.11
N LYS A 120 7.25 -11.21 12.37
CA LYS A 120 6.43 -11.99 13.30
C LYS A 120 4.99 -12.14 12.81
N ILE A 121 4.41 -11.04 12.30
CA ILE A 121 3.05 -11.04 11.76
C ILE A 121 2.99 -11.90 10.49
N TYR A 122 3.92 -11.71 9.57
CA TYR A 122 3.95 -12.47 8.32
C TYR A 122 4.07 -13.97 8.58
N GLU A 123 5.01 -14.38 9.44
CA GLU A 123 5.22 -15.79 9.81
C GLU A 123 3.99 -16.39 10.50
N ALA A 124 3.32 -15.64 11.38
CA ALA A 124 2.14 -16.09 12.10
C ALA A 124 0.90 -16.24 11.19
N GLU A 125 0.72 -15.33 10.24
CA GLU A 125 -0.50 -15.26 9.44
C GLU A 125 -0.40 -15.96 8.08
N PHE A 126 0.77 -15.97 7.47
CA PHE A 126 1.00 -16.56 6.14
C PHE A 126 1.97 -17.75 6.16
N GLY A 127 2.80 -17.89 7.20
CA GLY A 127 3.85 -18.91 7.24
C GLY A 127 4.86 -18.69 6.10
N ALA A 128 4.87 -19.62 5.13
CA ALA A 128 5.69 -19.53 3.92
C ALA A 128 4.87 -19.18 2.66
N GLU A 129 3.56 -18.98 2.79
CA GLU A 129 2.70 -18.65 1.65
C GLU A 129 3.02 -17.27 1.10
N PRO A 130 3.18 -17.12 -0.23
CA PRO A 130 3.50 -15.83 -0.81
C PRO A 130 2.30 -14.88 -0.78
N LEU A 131 2.60 -13.59 -0.92
CA LEU A 131 1.59 -12.53 -1.06
C LEU A 131 1.20 -12.34 -2.53
N ASP A 132 -0.06 -12.05 -2.78
CA ASP A 132 -0.57 -11.69 -4.11
C ASP A 132 -0.62 -10.18 -4.29
N LEU A 133 -0.97 -9.48 -3.22
CA LEU A 133 -1.15 -8.04 -3.21
C LEU A 133 -0.63 -7.44 -1.89
N VAL A 134 0.16 -6.41 -2.01
CA VAL A 134 0.49 -5.49 -0.92
C VAL A 134 0.04 -4.10 -1.33
N VAL A 135 -0.69 -3.40 -0.46
CA VAL A 135 -1.03 -1.98 -0.65
C VAL A 135 -0.43 -1.19 0.50
N ASP A 136 0.40 -0.21 0.16
CA ASP A 136 1.06 0.68 1.11
C ASP A 136 0.45 2.08 1.00
N ASP A 137 -0.47 2.35 1.90
CA ASP A 137 -1.25 3.59 2.04
C ASP A 137 -1.15 4.10 3.49
N ALA A 138 0.05 4.00 4.10
CA ALA A 138 0.23 4.27 5.53
C ALA A 138 0.88 5.63 5.81
N SER A 139 2.21 5.71 5.81
CA SER A 139 2.91 6.93 6.23
C SER A 139 3.13 7.94 5.11
N HIS A 140 3.17 7.50 3.86
CA HIS A 140 3.58 8.25 2.67
C HIS A 140 4.99 8.86 2.77
N LEU A 141 5.83 8.35 3.67
CA LEU A 141 7.20 8.80 3.90
C LEU A 141 8.23 7.82 3.33
N TYR A 142 9.32 8.35 2.80
CA TYR A 142 10.36 7.55 2.15
C TYR A 142 10.91 6.41 3.03
N GLU A 143 11.39 6.73 4.24
CA GLU A 143 12.06 5.75 5.09
C GLU A 143 11.12 4.61 5.54
N PRO A 144 9.92 4.88 6.09
CA PRO A 144 9.00 3.80 6.48
C PRO A 144 8.51 2.97 5.31
N THR A 145 8.13 3.62 4.18
CA THR A 145 7.64 2.90 2.98
C THR A 145 8.76 2.08 2.33
N ARG A 146 10.02 2.58 2.34
CA ARG A 146 11.15 1.79 1.86
C ARG A 146 11.43 0.58 2.76
N ALA A 147 11.27 0.73 4.07
CA ALA A 147 11.46 -0.39 5.01
C ALA A 147 10.41 -1.48 4.81
N SER A 148 9.11 -1.12 4.70
CA SER A 148 8.04 -2.06 4.40
C SER A 148 8.22 -2.70 3.02
N PHE A 149 8.58 -1.92 2.00
CA PHE A 149 8.84 -2.40 0.64
C PHE A 149 9.96 -3.45 0.64
N ASN A 150 11.11 -3.15 1.23
CA ASN A 150 12.26 -4.06 1.28
C ASN A 150 11.96 -5.36 2.03
N PHE A 151 11.02 -5.35 2.95
CA PHE A 151 10.60 -6.55 3.68
C PHE A 151 9.53 -7.34 2.95
N LEU A 152 8.47 -6.69 2.46
CA LEU A 152 7.28 -7.36 1.91
C LEU A 152 7.40 -7.68 0.42
N PHE A 153 8.10 -6.84 -0.37
CA PHE A 153 8.21 -7.07 -1.81
C PHE A 153 8.87 -8.41 -2.18
N PRO A 154 9.93 -8.90 -1.49
CA PRO A 154 10.46 -10.24 -1.70
C PRO A 154 9.46 -11.37 -1.45
N LYS A 155 8.42 -11.12 -0.65
CA LYS A 155 7.39 -12.09 -0.30
C LYS A 155 6.19 -12.08 -1.26
N VAL A 156 6.14 -11.09 -2.14
CA VAL A 156 5.16 -11.08 -3.23
C VAL A 156 5.55 -12.14 -4.26
N ARG A 157 4.57 -12.97 -4.67
CA ARG A 157 4.82 -13.97 -5.72
C ARG A 157 5.18 -13.32 -7.06
N PRO A 158 5.86 -14.03 -7.95
CA PRO A 158 6.02 -13.56 -9.34
C PRO A 158 4.66 -13.22 -9.97
N GLY A 159 4.56 -12.03 -10.58
CA GLY A 159 3.32 -11.50 -11.15
C GLY A 159 2.33 -10.93 -10.13
N GLY A 160 2.60 -11.01 -8.83
CA GLY A 160 1.86 -10.28 -7.78
C GLY A 160 2.22 -8.81 -7.77
N LEU A 161 1.46 -8.01 -7.03
CA LEU A 161 1.57 -6.55 -7.01
C LEU A 161 1.96 -6.01 -5.64
N TYR A 162 2.85 -5.02 -5.64
CA TYR A 162 3.03 -4.07 -4.54
C TYR A 162 2.56 -2.69 -5.03
N VAL A 163 1.59 -2.10 -4.34
CA VAL A 163 1.03 -0.79 -4.68
C VAL A 163 1.48 0.22 -3.64
N ILE A 164 2.00 1.36 -4.08
CA ILE A 164 2.36 2.50 -3.22
C ILE A 164 1.41 3.63 -3.56
N GLU A 165 0.63 4.10 -2.57
CA GLU A 165 -0.33 5.19 -2.74
C GLU A 165 0.24 6.53 -2.26
N ASP A 166 -0.35 7.61 -2.74
CA ASP A 166 -0.02 9.01 -2.40
C ASP A 166 1.48 9.34 -2.51
N TRP A 167 2.16 8.72 -3.48
CA TRP A 167 3.60 8.85 -3.68
C TRP A 167 4.06 10.23 -4.12
N ALA A 168 3.16 11.01 -4.73
CA ALA A 168 3.49 12.25 -5.43
C ALA A 168 3.22 13.53 -4.62
N TRP A 169 2.91 13.42 -3.31
CA TRP A 169 2.55 14.56 -2.47
C TRP A 169 3.53 15.74 -2.57
N SER A 170 4.83 15.50 -2.67
CA SER A 170 5.85 16.54 -2.79
C SER A 170 5.81 17.31 -4.13
N HIS A 171 5.02 16.86 -5.08
CA HIS A 171 4.82 17.43 -6.41
C HIS A 171 3.41 18.01 -6.58
N TRP A 172 2.53 17.89 -5.58
CA TRP A 172 1.20 18.46 -5.65
C TRP A 172 1.25 19.99 -5.43
N PRO A 173 0.44 20.75 -6.16
CA PRO A 173 0.33 22.18 -5.94
C PRO A 173 -0.40 22.47 -4.63
N GLY A 174 -0.07 23.61 -4.00
CA GLY A 174 -0.71 24.06 -2.77
C GLY A 174 0.30 24.29 -1.66
N ASP A 175 -0.05 25.21 -0.78
CA ASP A 175 0.82 25.63 0.32
C ASP A 175 1.10 24.51 1.32
N GLU A 176 0.13 23.64 1.53
CA GLU A 176 0.23 22.47 2.41
C GLU A 176 1.32 21.49 1.98
N TRP A 177 1.61 21.45 0.68
CA TRP A 177 2.61 20.55 0.09
C TRP A 177 3.95 21.24 -0.19
N GLN A 178 3.90 22.52 -0.61
CA GLN A 178 5.08 23.22 -1.13
C GLN A 178 5.77 24.11 -0.10
N LYS A 179 5.10 24.46 1.01
CA LYS A 179 5.74 25.25 2.08
C LYS A 179 6.51 24.35 3.06
N PRO A 180 7.62 24.83 3.64
CA PRO A 180 8.42 24.07 4.60
C PRO A 180 7.76 24.03 5.99
N VAL A 181 6.46 23.76 6.04
CA VAL A 181 5.64 23.67 7.26
C VAL A 181 4.73 22.45 7.23
N GLY A 182 4.35 21.94 8.40
CA GLY A 182 3.46 20.79 8.52
C GLY A 182 4.18 19.44 8.52
N PHE A 183 3.41 18.36 8.44
CA PHE A 183 3.90 16.99 8.61
C PHE A 183 4.98 16.59 7.59
N PHE A 184 4.84 17.02 6.35
CA PHE A 184 5.77 16.65 5.27
C PHE A 184 6.99 17.57 5.14
N ALA A 185 7.05 18.66 5.94
CA ALA A 185 8.13 19.63 5.87
C ALA A 185 9.52 18.99 6.16
N GLY A 186 10.47 19.21 5.25
CA GLY A 186 11.82 18.66 5.37
C GLY A 186 11.93 17.13 5.25
N ARG A 187 10.83 16.44 4.94
CA ARG A 187 10.83 15.01 4.71
C ARG A 187 11.32 14.67 3.32
N LYS A 188 12.05 13.56 3.20
CA LYS A 188 12.49 13.06 1.92
C LYS A 188 11.27 12.61 1.10
N PRO A 189 11.13 13.08 -0.15
CA PRO A 189 9.98 12.74 -0.98
C PRO A 189 9.87 11.25 -1.24
N LEU A 190 8.65 10.71 -1.21
CA LEU A 190 8.39 9.32 -1.52
C LEU A 190 8.69 8.97 -2.99
N SER A 191 8.66 9.98 -3.88
CA SER A 191 9.09 9.85 -5.27
C SER A 191 10.52 9.35 -5.42
N VAL A 192 11.39 9.54 -4.43
CA VAL A 192 12.76 8.96 -4.46
C VAL A 192 12.70 7.43 -4.45
N LEU A 193 11.85 6.83 -3.62
CA LEU A 193 11.64 5.37 -3.64
C LEU A 193 11.09 4.91 -5.00
N VAL A 194 10.17 5.67 -5.58
CA VAL A 194 9.64 5.36 -6.91
C VAL A 194 10.74 5.34 -7.96
N PHE A 195 11.67 6.28 -7.94
CA PHE A 195 12.84 6.27 -8.82
C PHE A 195 13.74 5.05 -8.57
N GLU A 196 14.00 4.68 -7.32
CA GLU A 196 14.77 3.46 -7.00
C GLU A 196 14.10 2.20 -7.59
N VAL A 197 12.76 2.10 -7.48
CA VAL A 197 11.98 1.00 -8.05
C VAL A 197 12.04 0.99 -9.60
N VAL A 198 11.92 2.16 -10.24
CA VAL A 198 12.04 2.29 -11.71
C VAL A 198 13.43 1.89 -12.17
N MET A 199 14.47 2.32 -11.46
CA MET A 199 15.86 1.95 -11.79
C MET A 199 16.11 0.45 -11.58
N THR A 200 15.52 -0.15 -10.57
CA THR A 200 15.56 -1.60 -10.36
C THR A 200 14.89 -2.33 -11.51
N CYS A 201 13.74 -1.86 -11.98
CA CYS A 201 13.06 -2.41 -13.15
C CYS A 201 13.90 -2.33 -14.41
N ALA A 202 14.61 -1.21 -14.61
CA ALA A 202 15.46 -0.99 -15.79
C ALA A 202 16.77 -1.79 -15.74
N SER A 203 17.27 -2.14 -14.56
CA SER A 203 18.61 -2.72 -14.38
C SER A 203 18.67 -4.22 -14.57
N THR A 204 17.52 -4.91 -14.63
CA THR A 204 17.49 -6.37 -14.68
C THR A 204 16.50 -6.86 -15.73
N LEU A 205 17.02 -7.57 -16.74
CA LEU A 205 16.21 -8.40 -17.61
C LEU A 205 15.66 -9.57 -16.78
N GLU A 206 14.35 -9.75 -16.73
CA GLU A 206 13.66 -10.77 -15.88
C GLU A 206 13.88 -10.59 -14.36
N GLY A 207 14.13 -9.39 -13.91
CA GLY A 207 14.64 -9.10 -12.60
C GLY A 207 13.67 -9.17 -11.45
N ALA A 208 14.04 -8.48 -10.38
CA ALA A 208 13.21 -8.32 -9.18
C ALA A 208 11.85 -7.68 -9.50
N VAL A 209 11.87 -6.65 -10.36
CA VAL A 209 10.71 -5.90 -10.81
C VAL A 209 10.44 -6.19 -12.28
N LYS A 210 9.24 -6.71 -12.59
CA LYS A 210 8.84 -7.00 -13.97
C LYS A 210 8.32 -5.76 -14.70
N SER A 211 7.49 -4.99 -14.03
CA SER A 211 6.91 -3.77 -14.57
C SER A 211 6.58 -2.77 -13.49
N VAL A 212 6.60 -1.49 -13.84
CA VAL A 212 6.15 -0.39 -12.99
C VAL A 212 5.15 0.44 -13.77
N VAL A 213 3.96 0.65 -13.19
CA VAL A 213 2.96 1.54 -13.76
C VAL A 213 2.69 2.67 -12.78
N LEU A 214 2.81 3.89 -13.28
CA LEU A 214 2.65 5.13 -12.52
C LEU A 214 1.31 5.78 -12.89
N THR A 215 0.56 6.17 -11.88
CA THR A 215 -0.58 7.08 -11.99
C THR A 215 -0.33 8.32 -11.12
N GLY A 216 -1.21 9.30 -11.17
CA GLY A 216 -1.05 10.51 -10.34
C GLY A 216 -1.01 10.21 -8.83
N ASN A 217 -1.68 9.15 -8.39
CA ASN A 217 -1.81 8.83 -6.97
C ASN A 217 -1.15 7.49 -6.57
N SER A 218 -0.91 6.59 -7.51
CA SER A 218 -0.45 5.23 -7.16
C SER A 218 0.65 4.73 -8.08
N VAL A 219 1.53 3.93 -7.52
CA VAL A 219 2.58 3.19 -8.22
C VAL A 219 2.30 1.71 -8.06
N TYR A 220 2.16 1.00 -9.17
CA TYR A 220 1.91 -0.45 -9.22
C TYR A 220 3.20 -1.14 -9.63
N VAL A 221 3.79 -1.90 -8.73
CA VAL A 221 5.05 -2.62 -8.94
C VAL A 221 4.75 -4.09 -9.06
N GLU A 222 4.92 -4.64 -10.26
CA GLU A 222 4.73 -6.06 -10.52
C GLU A 222 6.02 -6.83 -10.20
N ARG A 223 5.90 -7.86 -9.38
CA ARG A 223 7.01 -8.73 -8.98
C ARG A 223 7.51 -9.56 -10.17
N GLY A 224 8.82 -9.52 -10.42
CA GLY A 224 9.49 -10.36 -11.41
C GLY A 224 9.73 -11.80 -10.92
N HIS A 225 10.47 -12.58 -11.70
CA HIS A 225 10.67 -14.00 -11.44
C HIS A 225 11.91 -14.32 -10.59
N ASN A 226 12.88 -13.41 -10.52
CA ASN A 226 14.10 -13.68 -9.75
C ASN A 226 13.80 -13.85 -8.27
N PRO A 227 14.31 -14.89 -7.61
CA PRO A 227 14.22 -15.02 -6.17
C PRO A 227 14.86 -13.82 -5.46
N LEU A 228 14.19 -13.30 -4.46
CA LEU A 228 14.72 -12.23 -3.60
C LEU A 228 14.89 -12.77 -2.18
N GLY A 229 16.06 -12.53 -1.61
CA GLY A 229 16.36 -12.88 -0.22
C GLY A 229 15.81 -11.86 0.79
N ASP A 230 15.96 -12.21 2.06
CA ASP A 230 15.60 -11.31 3.17
C ASP A 230 16.51 -10.07 3.29
N ASP A 231 17.63 -10.08 2.58
CA ASP A 231 18.61 -8.99 2.49
C ASP A 231 18.31 -8.03 1.31
N PHE A 232 17.22 -8.25 0.58
CA PHE A 232 16.82 -7.37 -0.51
C PHE A 232 16.71 -5.92 -0.04
N ASP A 233 17.35 -5.02 -0.80
CA ASP A 233 17.27 -3.58 -0.63
C ASP A 233 17.16 -2.90 -1.99
N VAL A 234 16.02 -2.23 -2.22
CA VAL A 234 15.73 -1.57 -3.49
C VAL A 234 16.77 -0.51 -3.86
N GLY A 235 17.35 0.19 -2.86
CA GLY A 235 18.39 1.19 -3.09
C GLY A 235 19.73 0.61 -3.57
N HIS A 236 19.91 -0.70 -3.48
CA HIS A 236 21.10 -1.42 -3.96
C HIS A 236 20.78 -2.41 -5.10
N ALA A 237 19.53 -2.48 -5.54
CA ALA A 237 19.07 -3.45 -6.53
C ALA A 237 19.19 -2.97 -8.00
N TYR A 238 19.78 -1.80 -8.22
CA TYR A 238 19.97 -1.23 -9.58
C TYR A 238 21.42 -0.84 -9.88
N LEU A 239 21.71 -0.75 -11.16
CA LEU A 239 23.03 -0.36 -11.68
C LEU A 239 23.03 1.12 -12.05
N SER A 240 24.08 1.86 -11.68
CA SER A 240 24.22 3.30 -11.91
C SER A 240 25.59 3.69 -12.49
N GLN A 241 26.34 2.73 -13.06
CA GLN A 241 27.71 2.93 -13.53
C GLN A 241 28.68 3.47 -12.45
N GLY A 242 28.35 3.23 -11.16
CA GLY A 242 29.11 3.79 -10.03
C GLY A 242 28.88 5.29 -9.79
N LEU A 243 27.95 5.91 -10.51
CA LEU A 243 27.60 7.31 -10.31
C LEU A 243 26.49 7.42 -9.22
N PRO A 244 26.57 8.43 -8.32
CA PRO A 244 25.51 8.70 -7.38
C PRO A 244 24.25 9.09 -8.15
N TRP A 245 23.13 8.41 -7.88
CA TRP A 245 21.81 8.74 -8.41
C TRP A 245 21.00 9.51 -7.37
N GLY A 246 20.52 10.63 -7.77
CA GLY A 246 19.66 11.52 -7.00
C GLY A 246 19.98 12.98 -7.34
N PRO A 247 19.03 13.90 -7.19
CA PRO A 247 19.36 15.31 -7.32
C PRO A 247 20.39 15.62 -6.23
N GLU A 248 21.63 15.91 -6.62
CA GLU A 248 22.54 16.62 -5.74
C GLU A 248 21.77 17.85 -5.27
N ARG A 249 21.54 17.96 -3.97
CA ARG A 249 21.04 19.21 -3.43
C ARG A 249 22.08 20.26 -3.79
N VAL A 250 21.74 21.10 -4.74
CA VAL A 250 22.46 22.36 -4.91
C VAL A 250 22.31 23.08 -3.57
N ALA A 251 23.41 23.22 -2.86
CA ALA A 251 23.50 23.88 -1.56
C ALA A 251 23.12 25.36 -1.68
#